data_ea25187371c843ca6ee9e310d9b6bdfc
#
_entry.id   ea25187371c843ca6ee9e310d9b6bdfc
#
_cell.length_a   1.000
_cell.length_b   1.000
_cell.length_c   1.000
_cell.angle_alpha   90.00
_cell.angle_beta   90.00
_cell.angle_gamma   90.00
#
_symmetry.space_group_name_H-M   'P 1'
#
loop_
_entity.id
_entity.type
_entity.pdbx_description
1 polymer ?
#
loop_
_entity_poly.entity_id
_entity_poly.type
_entity_poly.pdbx_seq_one_letter_code
_entity_poly.pdbx_strand_id
1 'polypeptide(L)'
;VYKRQVQGYPATAVLPYSQALSRFPAHLQQCDMESNGKSVNRFGEPVDYVTGPVIFGEPGTNGQHSFYQLLHQGTDIVPLQFIGFKKSQLGVDVDIENSTSQQKLCANVAAQIVAFACGKKDENLNKNFKGGRPSSIITGEELTPASLGALLAHFENKIMFQGFVWNLNSFDQEGVQ
;
A
#
# COMPACT_ATOMS: atom_id res chain seq x y z
N VAL A 1 12.96 3.28 -0.84
CA VAL A 1 14.00 4.32 -1.05
C VAL A 1 13.71 5.15 -2.30
N TYR A 2 13.66 4.56 -3.50
CA TYR A 2 13.45 5.30 -4.75
C TYR A 2 12.19 6.18 -4.75
N LYS A 3 11.04 5.64 -4.35
CA LYS A 3 9.78 6.40 -4.27
C LYS A 3 9.87 7.57 -3.29
N ARG A 4 10.54 7.39 -2.16
CA ARG A 4 10.63 8.40 -1.11
C ARG A 4 11.68 9.46 -1.41
N GLN A 5 12.91 9.07 -1.74
CA GLN A 5 14.03 10.01 -1.91
C GLN A 5 14.11 10.58 -3.32
N VAL A 6 14.00 9.76 -4.35
CA VAL A 6 14.17 10.22 -5.75
C VAL A 6 12.88 10.84 -6.29
N GLN A 7 11.72 10.21 -6.04
CA GLN A 7 10.42 10.69 -6.52
C GLN A 7 9.73 11.68 -5.57
N GLY A 8 10.20 11.78 -4.31
CA GLY A 8 9.70 12.74 -3.33
C GLY A 8 8.31 12.41 -2.76
N TYR A 9 7.78 11.19 -2.94
CA TYR A 9 6.45 10.85 -2.44
C TYR A 9 6.42 10.71 -0.92
N PRO A 10 5.61 11.52 -0.20
CA PRO A 10 5.62 11.54 1.26
C PRO A 10 4.90 10.35 1.91
N ALA A 11 4.02 9.69 1.17
CA ALA A 11 3.16 8.63 1.68
C ALA A 11 3.08 7.44 0.72
N THR A 12 2.56 6.32 1.21
CA THR A 12 2.20 5.13 0.41
C THR A 12 0.89 4.56 0.94
N ALA A 13 -0.07 4.30 0.06
CA ALA A 13 -1.31 3.62 0.41
C ALA A 13 -1.17 2.11 0.15
N VAL A 14 -1.52 1.29 1.14
CA VAL A 14 -1.51 -0.18 1.06
C VAL A 14 -2.94 -0.67 1.03
N LEU A 15 -3.33 -1.31 -0.05
CA LEU A 15 -4.70 -1.64 -0.40
C LEU A 15 -4.87 -3.15 -0.58
N PRO A 16 -5.04 -3.91 0.52
CA PRO A 16 -5.27 -5.35 0.43
C PRO A 16 -6.72 -5.64 -0.01
N TYR A 17 -6.87 -6.39 -1.08
CA TYR A 17 -8.17 -6.88 -1.55
C TYR A 17 -8.48 -8.24 -0.92
N SER A 18 -8.46 -8.25 0.41
CA SER A 18 -8.83 -9.38 1.27
C SER A 18 -9.17 -8.84 2.67
N GLN A 19 -10.34 -9.21 3.19
CA GLN A 19 -10.76 -8.81 4.54
C GLN A 19 -9.84 -9.38 5.62
N ALA A 20 -9.29 -10.57 5.41
CA ALA A 20 -8.32 -11.18 6.34
C ALA A 20 -7.04 -10.36 6.51
N LEU A 21 -6.72 -9.48 5.55
CA LEU A 21 -5.59 -8.56 5.60
C LEU A 21 -5.96 -7.15 6.10
N SER A 22 -7.11 -6.97 6.74
CA SER A 22 -7.58 -5.65 7.22
C SER A 22 -6.59 -4.97 8.17
N ARG A 23 -5.84 -5.73 8.95
CA ARG A 23 -4.81 -5.21 9.86
C ARG A 23 -3.41 -5.10 9.23
N PHE A 24 -3.24 -5.54 7.99
CA PHE A 24 -1.94 -5.53 7.33
C PHE A 24 -1.36 -4.11 7.12
N PRO A 25 -2.14 -3.10 6.71
CA PRO A 25 -1.63 -1.73 6.67
C PRO A 25 -1.14 -1.22 8.04
N ALA A 26 -1.86 -1.52 9.13
CA ALA A 26 -1.47 -1.16 10.49
C ALA A 26 -0.18 -1.89 10.93
N HIS A 27 -0.02 -3.16 10.55
CA HIS A 27 1.24 -3.88 10.77
C HIS A 27 2.42 -3.18 10.08
N LEU A 28 2.25 -2.75 8.84
CA LEU A 28 3.30 -2.02 8.11
C LEU A 28 3.55 -0.62 8.67
N GLN A 29 2.56 0.04 9.26
CA GLN A 29 2.76 1.29 9.98
C GLN A 29 3.77 1.07 11.11
N GLN A 30 3.56 0.08 11.95
CA GLN A 30 4.48 -0.24 13.02
C GLN A 30 5.85 -0.65 12.46
N CYS A 31 5.90 -1.57 11.51
CA CYS A 31 7.17 -2.06 10.98
C CYS A 31 8.01 -0.98 10.29
N ASP A 32 7.44 -0.10 9.46
CA ASP A 32 8.20 0.86 8.66
C ASP A 32 8.28 2.24 9.31
N MET A 33 7.16 2.80 9.78
CA MET A 33 7.16 4.15 10.36
C MET A 33 7.89 4.20 11.68
N GLU A 34 7.71 3.21 12.54
CA GLU A 34 8.42 3.11 13.82
C GLU A 34 9.90 2.81 13.61
N SER A 35 10.24 1.85 12.74
CA SER A 35 11.63 1.43 12.53
C SER A 35 12.45 2.47 11.75
N ASN A 36 11.89 3.07 10.70
CA ASN A 36 12.61 3.90 9.73
C ASN A 36 12.20 5.38 9.74
N GLY A 37 11.24 5.78 10.58
CA GLY A 37 10.81 7.17 10.74
C GLY A 37 11.77 7.96 11.62
N LYS A 38 13.02 8.15 11.17
CA LYS A 38 14.09 8.72 11.98
C LYS A 38 14.82 9.86 11.26
N SER A 39 15.28 10.83 12.05
CA SER A 39 16.04 12.00 11.56
C SER A 39 17.53 11.90 11.81
N VAL A 40 18.00 10.79 12.39
CA VAL A 40 19.43 10.54 12.66
C VAL A 40 19.85 9.17 12.10
N ASN A 41 21.09 9.07 11.68
CA ASN A 41 21.66 7.80 11.24
C ASN A 41 22.05 6.91 12.43
N ARG A 42 22.57 5.69 12.16
CA ARG A 42 22.97 4.74 13.22
C ARG A 42 24.09 5.20 14.11
N PHE A 43 24.76 6.30 13.77
CA PHE A 43 25.85 6.90 14.58
C PHE A 43 25.36 8.11 15.38
N GLY A 44 24.04 8.43 15.32
CA GLY A 44 23.44 9.58 16.01
C GLY A 44 23.66 10.92 15.27
N GLU A 45 24.08 10.91 14.02
CA GLU A 45 24.29 12.11 13.23
C GLU A 45 23.01 12.47 12.46
N PRO A 46 22.61 13.77 12.39
CA PRO A 46 21.46 14.19 11.60
C PRO A 46 21.58 13.77 10.13
N VAL A 47 20.47 13.34 9.53
CA VAL A 47 20.41 13.03 8.10
C VAL A 47 19.84 14.23 7.32
N ASP A 48 20.35 14.47 6.11
CA ASP A 48 19.95 15.54 5.20
C ASP A 48 19.00 15.04 4.08
N TYR A 49 18.50 13.82 4.21
CA TYR A 49 17.57 13.18 3.29
C TYR A 49 16.29 12.71 4.00
N VAL A 50 15.24 12.53 3.23
CA VAL A 50 13.96 12.04 3.74
C VAL A 50 13.99 10.53 4.00
N THR A 51 13.43 10.12 5.12
CA THR A 51 13.34 8.73 5.57
C THR A 51 11.89 8.22 5.51
N GLY A 52 11.53 7.20 6.27
CA GLY A 52 10.26 6.48 6.24
C GLY A 52 9.03 7.24 5.73
N PRO A 53 8.28 6.69 4.76
CA PRO A 53 7.05 7.30 4.28
C PRO A 53 5.93 7.14 5.31
N VAL A 54 4.92 8.01 5.25
CA VAL A 54 3.64 7.75 5.93
C VAL A 54 2.95 6.58 5.24
N ILE A 55 2.60 5.55 6.00
CA ILE A 55 1.86 4.39 5.50
C ILE A 55 0.43 4.44 6.03
N PHE A 56 -0.54 4.25 5.15
CA PHE A 56 -1.94 4.11 5.50
C PHE A 56 -2.61 3.13 4.54
N GLY A 57 -3.79 2.66 4.87
CA GLY A 57 -4.54 1.79 4.00
C GLY A 57 -5.68 1.08 4.69
N GLU A 58 -6.52 0.49 3.88
CA GLU A 58 -7.67 -0.34 4.27
C GLU A 58 -7.93 -1.39 3.19
N PRO A 59 -8.74 -2.42 3.49
CA PRO A 59 -9.22 -3.35 2.47
C PRO A 59 -9.85 -2.61 1.28
N GLY A 60 -9.58 -3.10 0.07
CA GLY A 60 -9.81 -2.43 -1.20
C GLY A 60 -11.17 -1.77 -1.36
N THR A 61 -12.28 -2.49 -1.21
CA THR A 61 -13.62 -1.90 -1.39
C THR A 61 -13.99 -0.90 -0.30
N ASN A 62 -13.58 -1.12 0.95
CA ASN A 62 -13.85 -0.18 2.06
C ASN A 62 -13.08 1.12 1.88
N GLY A 63 -11.80 1.04 1.51
CA GLY A 63 -10.95 2.21 1.27
C GLY A 63 -11.49 3.15 0.20
N GLN A 64 -12.30 2.66 -0.75
CA GLN A 64 -12.95 3.48 -1.78
C GLN A 64 -13.87 4.54 -1.18
N HIS A 65 -14.51 4.24 -0.05
CA HIS A 65 -15.42 5.14 0.65
C HIS A 65 -14.72 5.98 1.73
N SER A 66 -13.40 5.81 1.89
CA SER A 66 -12.61 6.50 2.92
C SER A 66 -11.68 7.55 2.31
N PHE A 67 -10.73 7.15 1.48
CA PHE A 67 -9.67 8.03 1.01
C PHE A 67 -9.39 7.97 -0.51
N TYR A 68 -10.11 7.20 -1.30
CA TYR A 68 -9.85 7.14 -2.74
C TYR A 68 -10.10 8.47 -3.46
N GLN A 69 -10.98 9.31 -2.94
CA GLN A 69 -11.17 10.67 -3.45
C GLN A 69 -9.84 11.44 -3.46
N LEU A 70 -9.10 11.40 -2.35
CA LEU A 70 -7.76 12.00 -2.24
C LEU A 70 -6.79 11.36 -3.24
N LEU A 71 -6.80 10.04 -3.35
CA LEU A 71 -5.87 9.32 -4.21
C LEU A 71 -6.10 9.64 -5.69
N HIS A 72 -7.35 9.80 -6.14
CA HIS A 72 -7.70 10.13 -7.52
C HIS A 72 -7.49 11.61 -7.86
N GLN A 73 -7.98 12.51 -7.01
CA GLN A 73 -8.11 13.94 -7.32
C GLN A 73 -7.29 14.85 -6.40
N GLY A 74 -6.66 14.31 -5.37
CA GLY A 74 -5.82 15.09 -4.47
C GLY A 74 -4.61 15.71 -5.18
N THR A 75 -4.07 16.76 -4.58
CA THR A 75 -2.89 17.49 -5.09
C THR A 75 -1.61 16.69 -4.98
N ASP A 76 -1.50 15.89 -3.91
CA ASP A 76 -0.36 15.02 -3.68
C ASP A 76 -0.50 13.69 -4.43
N ILE A 77 0.60 13.20 -4.96
CA ILE A 77 0.66 11.88 -5.56
C ILE A 77 1.08 10.88 -4.48
N VAL A 78 0.19 9.91 -4.21
CA VAL A 78 0.44 8.81 -3.28
C VAL A 78 0.60 7.51 -4.07
N PRO A 79 1.77 6.87 -4.08
CA PRO A 79 1.95 5.55 -4.67
C PRO A 79 1.06 4.50 -4.00
N LEU A 80 0.49 3.61 -4.81
CA LEU A 80 -0.46 2.59 -4.37
C LEU A 80 0.19 1.21 -4.40
N GLN A 81 0.03 0.46 -3.32
CA GLN A 81 0.42 -0.93 -3.23
C GLN A 81 -0.83 -1.79 -3.09
N PHE A 82 -1.26 -2.41 -4.18
CA PHE A 82 -2.35 -3.37 -4.16
C PHE A 82 -1.84 -4.76 -3.77
N ILE A 83 -2.70 -5.53 -3.08
CA ILE A 83 -2.47 -6.95 -2.78
C ILE A 83 -3.76 -7.69 -3.10
N GLY A 84 -3.71 -8.69 -3.98
CA GLY A 84 -4.88 -9.42 -4.43
C GLY A 84 -4.64 -10.92 -4.57
N PHE A 85 -5.71 -11.69 -4.50
CA PHE A 85 -5.70 -13.14 -4.65
C PHE A 85 -6.73 -13.56 -5.68
N LYS A 86 -6.40 -14.60 -6.47
CA LYS A 86 -7.30 -15.10 -7.52
C LYS A 86 -8.48 -15.89 -6.95
N LYS A 87 -8.25 -16.60 -5.83
CA LYS A 87 -9.23 -17.48 -5.20
C LYS A 87 -9.66 -16.96 -3.85
N SER A 88 -10.89 -17.27 -3.48
CA SER A 88 -11.42 -17.04 -2.13
C SER A 88 -10.63 -17.82 -1.09
N GLN A 89 -10.35 -17.22 0.06
CA GLN A 89 -9.51 -17.77 1.12
C GLN A 89 -10.00 -19.09 1.70
N LEU A 90 -11.30 -19.29 1.77
CA LEU A 90 -11.90 -20.46 2.42
C LEU A 90 -12.38 -21.52 1.41
N GLY A 91 -12.06 -21.36 0.15
CA GLY A 91 -12.62 -22.21 -0.91
C GLY A 91 -14.14 -22.09 -1.07
N VAL A 92 -14.77 -21.20 -0.30
CA VAL A 92 -16.20 -20.89 -0.38
C VAL A 92 -16.33 -19.51 -1.04
N ASP A 93 -17.04 -19.48 -2.17
CA ASP A 93 -17.33 -18.25 -2.86
C ASP A 93 -18.83 -18.13 -3.10
N VAL A 94 -19.35 -16.92 -3.14
CA VAL A 94 -20.78 -16.67 -3.30
C VAL A 94 -21.06 -16.30 -4.75
N ASP A 95 -21.94 -17.09 -5.39
CA ASP A 95 -22.42 -16.77 -6.73
C ASP A 95 -23.51 -15.69 -6.66
N ILE A 96 -23.29 -14.62 -7.41
CA ILE A 96 -24.24 -13.50 -7.52
C ILE A 96 -24.27 -13.07 -9.00
N GLU A 97 -25.43 -13.21 -9.65
CA GLU A 97 -25.64 -12.73 -11.03
C GLU A 97 -24.59 -13.28 -12.02
N ASN A 98 -24.42 -14.60 -12.04
CA ASN A 98 -23.51 -15.34 -12.94
C ASN A 98 -22.00 -15.04 -12.74
N SER A 99 -21.61 -14.51 -11.59
CA SER A 99 -20.19 -14.35 -11.22
C SER A 99 -20.02 -14.52 -9.72
N THR A 100 -18.81 -14.91 -9.29
CA THR A 100 -18.54 -15.07 -7.87
C THR A 100 -18.12 -13.76 -7.21
N SER A 101 -18.27 -13.68 -5.89
CA SER A 101 -17.79 -12.53 -5.11
C SER A 101 -16.30 -12.26 -5.34
N GLN A 102 -15.49 -13.32 -5.41
CA GLN A 102 -14.06 -13.19 -5.66
C GLN A 102 -13.76 -12.67 -7.07
N GLN A 103 -14.51 -13.13 -8.09
CA GLN A 103 -14.37 -12.60 -9.44
C GLN A 103 -14.69 -11.10 -9.50
N LYS A 104 -15.76 -10.66 -8.82
CA LYS A 104 -16.13 -9.24 -8.73
C LYS A 104 -15.02 -8.43 -8.01
N LEU A 105 -14.44 -8.98 -6.95
CA LEU A 105 -13.34 -8.36 -6.23
C LEU A 105 -12.09 -8.20 -7.11
N CYS A 106 -11.73 -9.24 -7.87
CA CYS A 106 -10.62 -9.19 -8.84
C CYS A 106 -10.88 -8.18 -9.96
N ALA A 107 -12.09 -8.14 -10.49
CA ALA A 107 -12.49 -7.16 -11.50
C ALA A 107 -12.42 -5.72 -10.93
N ASN A 108 -12.84 -5.52 -9.70
CA ASN A 108 -12.78 -4.22 -9.04
C ASN A 108 -11.33 -3.73 -8.87
N VAL A 109 -10.41 -4.56 -8.36
CA VAL A 109 -9.01 -4.14 -8.22
C VAL A 109 -8.38 -3.80 -9.57
N ALA A 110 -8.65 -4.59 -10.62
CA ALA A 110 -8.16 -4.31 -11.96
C ALA A 110 -8.70 -2.98 -12.49
N ALA A 111 -10.01 -2.73 -12.33
CA ALA A 111 -10.63 -1.47 -12.72
C ALA A 111 -10.04 -0.26 -11.99
N GLN A 112 -9.77 -0.37 -10.69
CA GLN A 112 -9.14 0.68 -9.90
C GLN A 112 -7.70 0.96 -10.37
N ILE A 113 -6.90 -0.07 -10.64
CA ILE A 113 -5.54 0.09 -11.17
C ILE A 113 -5.58 0.87 -12.49
N VAL A 114 -6.48 0.50 -13.40
CA VAL A 114 -6.64 1.18 -14.69
C VAL A 114 -7.11 2.62 -14.48
N ALA A 115 -8.10 2.86 -13.61
CA ALA A 115 -8.61 4.20 -13.34
C ALA A 115 -7.52 5.12 -12.76
N PHE A 116 -6.70 4.63 -11.83
CA PHE A 116 -5.58 5.38 -11.27
C PHE A 116 -4.48 5.67 -12.31
N ALA A 117 -4.23 4.73 -13.22
CA ALA A 117 -3.22 4.91 -14.27
C ALA A 117 -3.68 5.86 -15.38
N CYS A 118 -4.87 5.63 -15.92
CA CYS A 118 -5.36 6.33 -17.11
C CYS A 118 -6.09 7.64 -16.79
N GLY A 119 -6.76 7.71 -15.63
CA GLY A 119 -7.65 8.81 -15.30
C GLY A 119 -8.93 8.84 -16.14
N LYS A 120 -9.63 9.95 -16.09
CA LYS A 120 -10.84 10.23 -16.87
C LYS A 120 -10.91 11.72 -17.17
N LYS A 121 -11.20 12.07 -18.41
CA LYS A 121 -11.54 13.44 -18.82
C LYS A 121 -13.05 13.61 -18.86
N ASP A 122 -13.54 14.75 -18.38
CA ASP A 122 -14.95 15.11 -18.35
C ASP A 122 -15.05 16.64 -18.50
N GLU A 123 -16.10 17.14 -19.11
CA GLU A 123 -16.36 18.59 -19.23
C GLU A 123 -16.56 19.22 -17.85
N ASN A 124 -17.19 18.50 -16.94
CA ASN A 124 -17.29 18.91 -15.55
C ASN A 124 -15.98 18.59 -14.82
N LEU A 125 -15.23 19.62 -14.43
CA LEU A 125 -13.93 19.48 -13.78
C LEU A 125 -13.99 18.69 -12.46
N ASN A 126 -15.13 18.67 -11.77
CA ASN A 126 -15.32 17.84 -10.57
C ASN A 126 -15.31 16.33 -10.85
N LYS A 127 -15.47 15.93 -12.10
CA LYS A 127 -15.44 14.55 -12.56
C LYS A 127 -14.15 14.16 -13.27
N ASN A 128 -13.18 15.07 -13.34
CA ASN A 128 -11.88 14.83 -13.95
C ASN A 128 -10.94 14.11 -12.99
N PHE A 129 -10.36 13.03 -13.44
CA PHE A 129 -9.27 12.33 -12.78
C PHE A 129 -8.02 12.42 -13.64
N LYS A 130 -6.95 12.96 -13.09
CA LYS A 130 -5.71 13.18 -13.88
C LYS A 130 -5.07 11.89 -14.37
N GLY A 131 -5.24 10.78 -13.64
CA GLY A 131 -4.47 9.57 -13.85
C GLY A 131 -3.01 9.73 -13.44
N GLY A 132 -2.13 8.89 -13.98
CA GLY A 132 -0.70 8.93 -13.69
C GLY A 132 -0.35 8.64 -12.23
N ARG A 133 -1.25 7.98 -11.49
CA ARG A 133 -1.02 7.57 -10.09
C ARG A 133 -0.22 6.28 -10.08
N PRO A 134 1.03 6.29 -9.62
CA PRO A 134 1.89 5.12 -9.67
C PRO A 134 1.36 4.01 -8.75
N SER A 135 1.26 2.81 -9.29
CA SER A 135 0.80 1.67 -8.51
C SER A 135 1.63 0.42 -8.79
N SER A 136 1.59 -0.51 -7.85
CA SER A 136 2.10 -1.87 -8.00
C SER A 136 1.11 -2.84 -7.37
N ILE A 137 1.08 -4.08 -7.84
CA ILE A 137 0.24 -5.13 -7.29
C ILE A 137 1.07 -6.37 -6.97
N ILE A 138 0.84 -6.93 -5.80
CA ILE A 138 1.29 -8.28 -5.43
C ILE A 138 0.10 -9.20 -5.57
N THR A 139 0.24 -10.27 -6.36
CA THR A 139 -0.83 -11.24 -6.59
C THR A 139 -0.41 -12.62 -6.12
N GLY A 140 -1.37 -13.35 -5.52
CA GLY A 140 -1.24 -14.75 -5.17
C GLY A 140 -2.41 -15.57 -5.69
N GLU A 141 -2.29 -16.90 -5.66
CA GLU A 141 -3.42 -17.79 -5.99
C GLU A 141 -4.49 -17.71 -4.91
N GLU A 142 -4.09 -17.87 -3.67
CA GLU A 142 -4.97 -17.90 -2.49
C GLU A 142 -4.21 -17.40 -1.26
N LEU A 143 -4.91 -16.76 -0.31
CA LEU A 143 -4.35 -16.41 0.97
C LEU A 143 -4.33 -17.64 1.89
N THR A 144 -3.19 -18.29 1.97
CA THR A 144 -2.90 -19.41 2.87
C THR A 144 -1.94 -18.98 3.98
N PRO A 145 -1.76 -19.75 5.06
CA PRO A 145 -0.72 -19.46 6.06
C PRO A 145 0.68 -19.29 5.46
N ALA A 146 1.02 -20.09 4.45
CA ALA A 146 2.31 -20.00 3.76
C ALA A 146 2.44 -18.70 2.94
N SER A 147 1.41 -18.35 2.16
CA SER A 147 1.43 -17.10 1.37
C SER A 147 1.38 -15.85 2.26
N LEU A 148 0.68 -15.92 3.40
CA LEU A 148 0.71 -14.86 4.41
C LEU A 148 2.10 -14.69 5.01
N GLY A 149 2.75 -15.79 5.43
CA GLY A 149 4.12 -15.76 5.96
C GLY A 149 5.11 -15.19 4.94
N ALA A 150 4.98 -15.57 3.67
CA ALA A 150 5.80 -15.02 2.59
C ALA A 150 5.56 -13.50 2.39
N LEU A 151 4.30 -13.05 2.46
CA LEU A 151 3.94 -11.64 2.35
C LEU A 151 4.53 -10.81 3.51
N LEU A 152 4.41 -11.29 4.73
CA LEU A 152 4.99 -10.65 5.92
C LEU A 152 6.51 -10.55 5.78
N ALA A 153 7.19 -11.66 5.52
CA ALA A 153 8.63 -11.72 5.35
C ALA A 153 9.13 -10.82 4.21
N HIS A 154 8.38 -10.71 3.09
CA HIS A 154 8.71 -9.80 1.99
C HIS A 154 8.76 -8.34 2.46
N PHE A 155 7.75 -7.88 3.18
CA PHE A 155 7.70 -6.49 3.64
C PHE A 155 8.68 -6.22 4.78
N GLU A 156 8.84 -7.13 5.72
CA GLU A 156 9.82 -7.02 6.82
C GLU A 156 11.25 -6.91 6.27
N ASN A 157 11.62 -7.79 5.33
CA ASN A 157 12.92 -7.71 4.66
C ASN A 157 13.08 -6.40 3.89
N LYS A 158 12.04 -5.96 3.15
CA LYS A 158 12.07 -4.67 2.44
C LYS A 158 12.36 -3.52 3.40
N ILE A 159 11.69 -3.49 4.56
CA ILE A 159 11.84 -2.44 5.58
C ILE A 159 13.24 -2.48 6.19
N MET A 160 13.74 -3.66 6.50
CA MET A 160 15.11 -3.84 7.00
C MET A 160 16.14 -3.32 6.00
N PHE A 161 16.01 -3.69 4.71
CA PHE A 161 16.92 -3.18 3.67
C PHE A 161 16.79 -1.68 3.45
N GLN A 162 15.62 -1.09 3.60
CA GLN A 162 15.45 0.37 3.60
C GLN A 162 16.27 1.02 4.71
N GLY A 163 16.21 0.48 5.94
CA GLY A 163 17.01 0.94 7.06
C GLY A 163 18.52 0.89 6.79
N PHE A 164 19.01 -0.19 6.18
CA PHE A 164 20.41 -0.29 5.77
C PHE A 164 20.80 0.76 4.72
N VAL A 165 19.99 0.94 3.68
CA VAL A 165 20.26 1.93 2.62
C VAL A 165 20.24 3.36 3.16
N TRP A 166 19.36 3.65 4.10
CA TRP A 166 19.30 4.95 4.78
C TRP A 166 20.27 5.09 5.95
N ASN A 167 21.09 4.07 6.20
CA ASN A 167 22.04 4.05 7.33
C ASN A 167 21.37 4.31 8.70
N LEU A 168 20.14 3.82 8.89
CA LEU A 168 19.38 4.00 10.11
C LEU A 168 19.57 2.83 11.08
N ASN A 169 19.39 3.07 12.39
CA ASN A 169 19.14 2.00 13.35
C ASN A 169 17.65 1.71 13.40
N SER A 170 17.19 0.68 12.69
CA SER A 170 15.77 0.30 12.61
C SER A 170 15.27 -0.44 13.86
N PHE A 171 16.14 -0.77 14.82
CA PHE A 171 15.84 -1.62 15.97
C PHE A 171 15.81 -0.87 17.31
N ASP A 172 15.84 0.46 17.29
CA ASP A 172 15.56 1.30 18.45
C ASP A 172 14.28 2.10 18.24
N GLN A 173 13.56 2.41 19.30
CA GLN A 173 12.28 3.12 19.29
C GLN A 173 12.23 4.17 20.39
N GLU A 174 13.25 5.01 20.48
CA GLU A 174 13.37 6.07 21.49
C GLU A 174 12.17 7.04 21.50
N GLY A 175 11.51 7.23 20.35
CA GLY A 175 10.31 8.06 20.25
C GLY A 175 9.04 7.47 20.86
N VAL A 176 9.10 6.25 21.38
CA VAL A 176 7.95 5.53 22.00
C VAL A 176 7.95 5.64 23.51
N GLN A 177 8.97 6.22 24.13
CA GLN A 177 9.13 6.38 25.58
C GLN A 177 8.32 7.52 26.18
#